data_bb17cc893853e570a909976c6568771d
#
_entry.id   bb17cc893853e570a909976c6568771d
#
_cell.length_a   1.000
_cell.length_b   1.000
_cell.length_c   1.000
_cell.angle_alpha   90.00
_cell.angle_beta   90.00
_cell.angle_gamma   90.00
#
_symmetry.space_group_name_H-M   'P 1'
#
loop_
_entity.id
_entity.type
_entity.pdbx_description
1 polymer ?
#
loop_
_entity_poly.entity_id
_entity_poly.type
_entity_poly.pdbx_seq_one_letter_code
_entity_poly.pdbx_strand_id
1 'polypeptide(L)'
;TPKILISDRCQMVMPYHIDLDTYEEARLAGKSYGSTKSGIAPFYSDKYAKIGFQVSELFGDEAELKEHIAKVCTLKNVMLTGLYNAPELKEEDVFNTLMEYKEMIAPYVCDTSLYLWNAIQEGKTILLEGQLGSLKDPDHGIYPMVTSSSTLAAYGAIGAGIPPYEIKKIVTVCKAYSSAVGAGE
;
A
#
# COMPACT_ATOMS: atom_id res chain seq x y z
N THR A 1 8.39 25.61 0.24
CA THR A 1 8.31 24.14 0.49
C THR A 1 6.90 23.70 0.15
N PRO A 2 6.72 22.64 -0.65
CA PRO A 2 5.38 22.13 -0.93
C PRO A 2 4.71 21.65 0.36
N LYS A 3 3.39 21.85 0.44
CA LYS A 3 2.58 21.31 1.53
C LYS A 3 2.35 19.82 1.27
N ILE A 4 2.68 18.96 2.24
CA ILE A 4 2.40 17.54 2.21
C ILE A 4 1.20 17.28 3.11
N LEU A 5 0.26 16.45 2.64
CA LEU A 5 -0.86 15.94 3.42
C LEU A 5 -0.94 14.44 3.24
N ILE A 6 -1.25 13.74 4.32
CA ILE A 6 -1.37 12.27 4.38
C ILE A 6 -2.81 11.94 4.77
N SER A 7 -3.45 11.08 3.99
CA SER A 7 -4.79 10.61 4.34
C SER A 7 -4.76 9.75 5.61
N ASP A 8 -5.68 10.03 6.51
CA ASP A 8 -5.97 9.18 7.66
C ASP A 8 -6.41 7.76 7.27
N ARG A 9 -6.94 7.60 6.04
CA ARG A 9 -7.34 6.31 5.45
C ARG A 9 -6.23 5.55 4.74
N CYS A 10 -5.03 6.13 4.61
CA CYS A 10 -3.90 5.40 4.03
C CYS A 10 -3.57 4.16 4.85
N GLN A 11 -3.30 3.07 4.16
CA GLN A 11 -2.75 1.86 4.78
C GLN A 11 -1.23 1.98 4.86
N MET A 12 -0.63 1.37 5.88
CA MET A 12 0.80 1.44 6.12
C MET A 12 1.52 0.16 5.68
N VAL A 13 2.62 0.34 4.95
CA VAL A 13 3.55 -0.77 4.67
C VAL A 13 4.41 -0.97 5.91
N MET A 14 4.30 -2.14 6.51
CA MET A 14 5.06 -2.51 7.71
C MET A 14 6.39 -3.18 7.33
N PRO A 15 7.42 -3.11 8.19
CA PRO A 15 8.70 -3.80 7.94
C PRO A 15 8.53 -5.28 7.62
N TYR A 16 7.65 -6.00 8.31
CA TYR A 16 7.39 -7.41 8.06
C TYR A 16 6.80 -7.69 6.66
N HIS A 17 6.18 -6.73 6.00
CA HIS A 17 5.76 -6.89 4.61
C HIS A 17 6.98 -7.03 3.68
N ILE A 18 8.03 -6.26 3.93
CA ILE A 18 9.29 -6.33 3.19
C ILE A 18 9.97 -7.69 3.41
N ASP A 19 9.97 -8.15 4.66
CA ASP A 19 10.54 -9.45 5.03
C ASP A 19 9.77 -10.60 4.36
N LEU A 20 8.44 -10.59 4.42
CA LEU A 20 7.59 -11.60 3.79
C LEU A 20 7.77 -11.64 2.27
N ASP A 21 7.86 -10.49 1.62
CA ASP A 21 8.12 -10.39 0.17
C ASP A 21 9.50 -10.98 -0.18
N THR A 22 10.48 -10.73 0.65
CA THR A 22 11.84 -11.26 0.49
C THR A 22 11.87 -12.78 0.69
N TYR A 23 11.20 -13.29 1.72
CA TYR A 23 11.13 -14.74 1.99
C TYR A 23 10.37 -15.48 0.91
N GLU A 24 9.29 -14.91 0.38
CA GLU A 24 8.52 -15.54 -0.70
C GLU A 24 9.32 -15.60 -2.00
N GLU A 25 10.02 -14.54 -2.38
CA GLU A 25 10.91 -14.56 -3.55
C GLU A 25 12.03 -15.60 -3.39
N ALA A 26 12.58 -15.75 -2.19
CA ALA A 26 13.58 -16.78 -1.91
C ALA A 26 12.99 -18.20 -1.98
N ARG A 27 11.78 -18.41 -1.46
CA ARG A 27 11.07 -19.70 -1.49
C ARG A 27 10.76 -20.15 -2.91
N LEU A 28 10.42 -19.24 -3.79
CA LEU A 28 10.07 -19.52 -5.20
C LEU A 28 11.28 -19.91 -6.07
N ALA A 29 12.49 -19.67 -5.61
CA ALA A 29 13.79 -20.12 -6.16
C ALA A 29 13.78 -20.47 -7.65
N GLY A 30 14.07 -19.51 -8.54
CA GLY A 30 14.13 -19.70 -10.00
C GLY A 30 12.77 -19.67 -10.72
N LYS A 31 11.67 -19.58 -10.00
CA LYS A 31 10.31 -19.27 -10.48
C LYS A 31 9.76 -17.99 -9.86
N SER A 32 10.63 -17.15 -9.34
CA SER A 32 10.27 -15.89 -8.71
C SER A 32 9.65 -14.91 -9.72
N TYR A 33 8.74 -14.08 -9.25
CA TYR A 33 8.10 -13.05 -10.09
C TYR A 33 9.02 -11.85 -10.34
N GLY A 34 10.17 -11.78 -9.66
CA GLY A 34 11.09 -10.65 -9.72
C GLY A 34 10.53 -9.43 -8.97
N SER A 35 10.02 -9.66 -7.76
CA SER A 35 9.56 -8.58 -6.88
C SER A 35 10.65 -7.57 -6.61
N THR A 36 10.26 -6.31 -6.44
CA THR A 36 11.15 -5.23 -5.96
C THR A 36 11.55 -5.41 -4.50
N LYS A 37 11.00 -6.40 -3.81
CA LYS A 37 11.17 -6.65 -2.37
C LYS A 37 10.79 -5.42 -1.52
N SER A 38 9.76 -4.72 -1.95
CA SER A 38 9.22 -3.54 -1.27
C SER A 38 8.00 -3.85 -0.41
N GLY A 39 7.62 -5.12 -0.29
CA GLY A 39 6.52 -5.58 0.55
C GLY A 39 5.12 -5.32 -0.02
N ILE A 40 5.00 -4.99 -1.30
CA ILE A 40 3.71 -4.56 -1.88
C ILE A 40 2.69 -5.69 -1.95
N ALA A 41 3.08 -6.90 -2.37
CA ALA A 41 2.16 -8.02 -2.46
C ALA A 41 1.61 -8.43 -1.08
N PRO A 42 2.43 -8.69 -0.04
CA PRO A 42 1.91 -8.98 1.30
C PRO A 42 1.14 -7.82 1.93
N PHE A 43 1.51 -6.56 1.64
CA PHE A 43 0.76 -5.38 2.07
C PHE A 43 -0.67 -5.34 1.50
N TYR A 44 -0.83 -5.53 0.19
CA TYR A 44 -2.17 -5.59 -0.41
C TYR A 44 -2.96 -6.82 0.02
N SER A 45 -2.29 -7.94 0.25
CA SER A 45 -2.90 -9.13 0.86
C SER A 45 -3.54 -8.78 2.21
N ASP A 46 -2.81 -8.11 3.08
CA ASP A 46 -3.31 -7.69 4.39
C ASP A 46 -4.44 -6.67 4.30
N LYS A 47 -4.33 -5.70 3.39
CA LYS A 47 -5.38 -4.73 3.14
C LYS A 47 -6.71 -5.39 2.80
N TYR A 48 -6.71 -6.35 1.87
CA TYR A 48 -7.93 -7.02 1.43
C TYR A 48 -8.40 -8.11 2.40
N ALA A 49 -7.50 -8.70 3.16
CA ALA A 49 -7.83 -9.55 4.31
C ALA A 49 -8.35 -8.76 5.53
N LYS A 50 -8.27 -7.42 5.49
CA LYS A 50 -8.72 -6.49 6.54
C LYS A 50 -7.94 -6.65 7.86
N ILE A 51 -6.65 -6.93 7.74
CA ILE A 51 -5.71 -7.04 8.85
C ILE A 51 -4.52 -6.05 8.73
N GLY A 52 -4.56 -5.18 7.72
CA GLY A 52 -3.60 -4.10 7.56
C GLY A 52 -3.89 -2.95 8.53
N PHE A 53 -2.90 -2.09 8.74
CA PHE A 53 -3.00 -0.91 9.61
C PHE A 53 -3.31 0.35 8.80
N GLN A 54 -4.36 1.08 9.18
CA GLN A 54 -4.63 2.42 8.67
C GLN A 54 -3.96 3.49 9.52
N VAL A 55 -3.61 4.61 8.88
CA VAL A 55 -3.01 5.76 9.57
C VAL A 55 -3.90 6.27 10.72
N SER A 56 -5.22 6.25 10.55
CA SER A 56 -6.18 6.67 11.59
C SER A 56 -6.03 5.90 12.90
N GLU A 57 -5.63 4.62 12.85
CA GLU A 57 -5.48 3.79 14.05
C GLU A 57 -4.36 4.30 14.98
N LEU A 58 -3.34 4.96 14.43
CA LEU A 58 -2.28 5.56 15.23
C LEU A 58 -2.78 6.68 16.16
N PHE A 59 -3.90 7.30 15.80
CA PHE A 59 -4.50 8.43 16.51
C PHE A 59 -5.76 8.04 17.28
N GLY A 60 -6.13 6.75 17.25
CA GLY A 60 -7.24 6.16 17.99
C GLY A 60 -6.85 5.69 19.39
N ASP A 61 -7.62 4.74 19.92
CA ASP A 61 -7.39 4.12 21.22
C ASP A 61 -6.15 3.20 21.17
N GLU A 62 -5.22 3.39 22.09
CA GLU A 62 -3.98 2.62 22.14
C GLU A 62 -4.22 1.14 22.51
N ALA A 63 -5.23 0.86 23.33
CA ALA A 63 -5.56 -0.52 23.70
C ALA A 63 -6.13 -1.30 22.50
N GLU A 64 -6.97 -0.66 21.69
CA GLU A 64 -7.48 -1.25 20.45
C GLU A 64 -6.34 -1.50 19.45
N LEU A 65 -5.40 -0.56 19.32
CA LEU A 65 -4.23 -0.72 18.46
C LEU A 65 -3.36 -1.91 18.93
N LYS A 66 -3.10 -2.04 20.23
CA LYS A 66 -2.34 -3.17 20.79
C LYS A 66 -3.04 -4.51 20.56
N GLU A 67 -4.37 -4.56 20.72
CA GLU A 67 -5.14 -5.76 20.42
C GLU A 67 -5.04 -6.14 18.92
N HIS A 68 -5.11 -5.15 18.03
CA HIS A 68 -4.93 -5.37 16.60
C HIS A 68 -3.52 -5.92 16.30
N ILE A 69 -2.48 -5.32 16.87
CA ILE A 69 -1.09 -5.79 16.72
C ILE A 69 -0.95 -7.25 17.15
N ALA A 70 -1.50 -7.62 18.30
CA ALA A 70 -1.43 -8.99 18.82
C ALA A 70 -2.09 -9.99 17.84
N LYS A 71 -3.25 -9.65 17.29
CA LYS A 71 -3.93 -10.47 16.26
C LYS A 71 -3.09 -10.62 15.01
N VAL A 72 -2.49 -9.54 14.51
CA VAL A 72 -1.64 -9.56 13.31
C VAL A 72 -0.37 -10.37 13.56
N CYS A 73 0.33 -10.15 14.68
CA CYS A 73 1.53 -10.90 15.03
C CYS A 73 1.24 -12.41 15.12
N THR A 74 0.13 -12.81 15.75
CA THR A 74 -0.30 -14.21 15.81
C THR A 74 -0.43 -14.83 14.41
N LEU A 75 -1.11 -14.15 13.49
CA LEU A 75 -1.30 -14.64 12.12
C LEU A 75 0.02 -14.70 11.32
N LYS A 76 0.84 -13.65 11.43
CA LYS A 76 2.10 -13.58 10.69
C LYS A 76 3.13 -14.56 11.20
N ASN A 77 3.18 -14.82 12.50
CA ASN A 77 4.11 -15.75 13.10
C ASN A 77 3.87 -17.19 12.65
N VAL A 78 2.61 -17.58 12.37
CA VAL A 78 2.32 -18.88 11.74
C VAL A 78 3.00 -19.01 10.37
N MET A 79 2.98 -17.96 9.56
CA MET A 79 3.66 -17.96 8.25
C MET A 79 5.18 -17.90 8.41
N LEU A 80 5.68 -17.02 9.25
CA LEU A 80 7.10 -16.79 9.45
C LEU A 80 7.79 -18.07 9.94
N THR A 81 7.26 -18.70 11.00
CA THR A 81 7.85 -19.91 11.58
C THR A 81 7.53 -21.16 10.76
N GLY A 82 6.28 -21.35 10.35
CA GLY A 82 5.83 -22.58 9.71
C GLY A 82 6.17 -22.69 8.23
N LEU A 83 6.19 -21.59 7.48
CA LEU A 83 6.47 -21.61 6.04
C LEU A 83 7.88 -21.18 5.70
N TYR A 84 8.38 -20.12 6.36
CA TYR A 84 9.67 -19.52 6.02
C TYR A 84 10.81 -19.90 6.95
N ASN A 85 10.53 -20.57 8.08
CA ASN A 85 11.50 -20.85 9.13
C ASN A 85 12.28 -19.59 9.56
N ALA A 86 11.53 -18.49 9.69
CA ALA A 86 12.02 -17.16 10.02
C ALA A 86 11.68 -16.80 11.49
N PRO A 87 12.35 -15.78 12.07
CA PRO A 87 12.05 -15.31 13.41
C PRO A 87 10.61 -14.79 13.54
N GLU A 88 10.04 -14.93 14.74
CA GLU A 88 8.74 -14.37 15.07
C GLU A 88 8.80 -12.84 15.20
N LEU A 89 7.69 -12.21 14.83
CA LEU A 89 7.43 -10.81 15.15
C LEU A 89 7.11 -10.67 16.64
N LYS A 90 7.65 -9.64 17.25
CA LYS A 90 7.30 -9.24 18.60
C LYS A 90 6.33 -8.07 18.58
N GLU A 91 5.27 -8.17 19.33
CA GLU A 91 4.23 -7.13 19.41
C GLU A 91 4.81 -5.77 19.83
N GLU A 92 5.75 -5.78 20.76
CA GLU A 92 6.42 -4.56 21.24
C GLU A 92 7.21 -3.87 20.12
N ASP A 93 7.94 -4.62 19.28
CA ASP A 93 8.72 -4.06 18.16
C ASP A 93 7.79 -3.43 17.11
N VAL A 94 6.66 -4.09 16.80
CA VAL A 94 5.65 -3.57 15.89
C VAL A 94 5.01 -2.30 16.47
N PHE A 95 4.64 -2.31 17.74
CA PHE A 95 4.07 -1.14 18.41
C PHE A 95 5.02 0.05 18.41
N ASN A 96 6.29 -0.15 18.77
CA ASN A 96 7.30 0.90 18.78
C ASN A 96 7.49 1.50 17.38
N THR A 97 7.56 0.67 16.35
CA THR A 97 7.63 1.12 14.95
C THR A 97 6.43 2.00 14.58
N LEU A 98 5.24 1.61 14.98
CA LEU A 98 4.02 2.40 14.71
C LEU A 98 4.03 3.73 15.46
N MET A 99 4.57 3.77 16.68
CA MET A 99 4.69 5.03 17.43
C MET A 99 5.72 5.97 16.82
N GLU A 100 6.85 5.47 16.31
CA GLU A 100 7.79 6.27 15.52
C GLU A 100 7.12 6.86 14.26
N TYR A 101 6.35 6.06 13.54
CA TYR A 101 5.59 6.55 12.38
C TYR A 101 4.58 7.62 12.79
N LYS A 102 3.84 7.41 13.88
CA LYS A 102 2.89 8.40 14.42
C LYS A 102 3.56 9.76 14.64
N GLU A 103 4.68 9.79 15.35
CA GLU A 103 5.41 11.04 15.61
C GLU A 103 5.85 11.74 14.32
N MET A 104 6.36 10.97 13.38
CA MET A 104 6.86 11.48 12.10
C MET A 104 5.76 12.09 11.24
N ILE A 105 4.59 11.46 11.17
CA ILE A 105 3.53 11.84 10.23
C ILE A 105 2.44 12.74 10.84
N ALA A 106 2.35 12.84 12.17
CA ALA A 106 1.28 13.56 12.86
C ALA A 106 0.99 14.97 12.30
N PRO A 107 1.98 15.81 11.96
CA PRO A 107 1.72 17.14 11.42
C PRO A 107 1.06 17.17 10.02
N TYR A 108 1.04 16.04 9.34
CA TYR A 108 0.61 15.93 7.93
C TYR A 108 -0.72 15.21 7.76
N VAL A 109 -1.20 14.50 8.79
CA VAL A 109 -2.40 13.67 8.70
C VAL A 109 -3.67 14.50 8.71
N CYS A 110 -4.57 14.23 7.77
CA CYS A 110 -5.88 14.86 7.70
C CYS A 110 -6.88 14.03 6.89
N ASP A 111 -8.15 14.42 6.90
CA ASP A 111 -9.13 13.93 5.93
C ASP A 111 -8.85 14.54 4.55
N THR A 112 -8.07 13.82 3.75
CA THR A 112 -7.71 14.26 2.40
C THR A 112 -8.88 14.22 1.43
N SER A 113 -9.89 13.38 1.64
CA SER A 113 -11.09 13.34 0.80
C SER A 113 -11.87 14.63 0.93
N LEU A 114 -12.08 15.11 2.16
CA LEU A 114 -12.71 16.40 2.41
C LEU A 114 -11.86 17.56 1.86
N TYR A 115 -10.54 17.49 2.03
CA TYR A 115 -9.63 18.50 1.49
C TYR A 115 -9.74 18.60 -0.04
N LEU A 116 -9.72 17.47 -0.75
CA LEU A 116 -9.82 17.42 -2.20
C LEU A 116 -11.21 17.84 -2.69
N TRP A 117 -12.27 17.45 -1.97
CA TRP A 117 -13.63 17.90 -2.29
C TRP A 117 -13.75 19.41 -2.22
N ASN A 118 -13.24 20.03 -1.16
CA ASN A 118 -13.25 21.49 -1.03
C ASN A 118 -12.44 22.15 -2.15
N ALA A 119 -11.28 21.59 -2.51
CA ALA A 119 -10.48 22.08 -3.62
C ALA A 119 -11.23 22.04 -4.97
N ILE A 120 -12.02 20.99 -5.21
CA ILE A 120 -12.89 20.88 -6.39
C ILE A 120 -13.95 21.98 -6.37
N GLN A 121 -14.62 22.19 -5.23
CA GLN A 121 -15.64 23.25 -5.11
C GLN A 121 -15.07 24.66 -5.30
N GLU A 122 -13.82 24.86 -4.94
CA GLU A 122 -13.07 26.10 -5.17
C GLU A 122 -12.57 26.25 -6.62
N GLY A 123 -12.83 25.29 -7.49
CA GLY A 123 -12.41 25.28 -8.91
C GLY A 123 -10.92 25.05 -9.12
N LYS A 124 -10.23 24.44 -8.15
CA LYS A 124 -8.80 24.12 -8.28
C LYS A 124 -8.58 22.96 -9.25
N THR A 125 -7.47 23.00 -9.97
CA THR A 125 -7.02 21.88 -10.79
C THR A 125 -6.28 20.86 -9.92
N ILE A 126 -6.68 19.60 -10.02
CA ILE A 126 -6.11 18.49 -9.30
C ILE A 126 -5.43 17.55 -10.31
N LEU A 127 -4.17 17.20 -10.06
CA LEU A 127 -3.46 16.16 -10.78
C LEU A 127 -3.46 14.88 -9.95
N LEU A 128 -4.00 13.81 -10.52
CA LEU A 128 -3.91 12.46 -9.98
C LEU A 128 -2.78 11.73 -10.72
N GLU A 129 -1.81 11.23 -9.99
CA GLU A 129 -0.69 10.48 -10.55
C GLU A 129 -0.85 8.98 -10.22
N GLY A 130 -0.92 8.16 -11.26
CA GLY A 130 -0.87 6.70 -11.16
C GLY A 130 0.51 6.17 -11.59
N GLN A 131 0.71 4.86 -11.46
CA GLN A 131 1.99 4.22 -11.73
C GLN A 131 1.85 2.92 -12.54
N LEU A 132 2.96 2.40 -13.04
CA LEU A 132 3.19 1.07 -13.64
C LEU A 132 2.51 0.79 -14.99
N GLY A 133 1.33 1.34 -15.26
CA GLY A 133 0.61 1.12 -16.52
C GLY A 133 -0.27 -0.13 -16.56
N SER A 134 -1.13 -0.21 -17.58
CA SER A 134 -2.24 -1.17 -17.70
C SER A 134 -1.80 -2.63 -17.76
N LEU A 135 -0.63 -2.94 -18.32
CA LEU A 135 -0.12 -4.33 -18.39
C LEU A 135 0.24 -4.91 -17.02
N LYS A 136 0.39 -4.07 -16.00
CA LYS A 136 0.67 -4.49 -14.63
C LYS A 136 -0.56 -4.45 -13.71
N ASP A 137 -1.73 -4.13 -14.24
CA ASP A 137 -2.98 -4.15 -13.49
C ASP A 137 -3.39 -5.59 -13.16
N PRO A 138 -3.83 -5.91 -11.91
CA PRO A 138 -4.16 -7.27 -11.53
C PRO A 138 -5.36 -7.85 -12.27
N ASP A 139 -6.31 -7.01 -12.74
CA ASP A 139 -7.52 -7.48 -13.42
C ASP A 139 -7.36 -7.49 -14.95
N HIS A 140 -6.62 -6.55 -15.53
CA HIS A 140 -6.52 -6.35 -16.97
C HIS A 140 -5.10 -6.52 -17.53
N GLY A 141 -4.11 -6.76 -16.68
CA GLY A 141 -2.72 -6.95 -17.08
C GLY A 141 -2.36 -8.39 -17.43
N ILE A 142 -1.04 -8.65 -17.52
CA ILE A 142 -0.47 -9.95 -17.89
C ILE A 142 -0.34 -10.89 -16.66
N TYR A 143 -1.45 -11.14 -15.97
CA TYR A 143 -1.48 -11.99 -14.78
C TYR A 143 -0.79 -13.35 -15.03
N PRO A 144 0.05 -13.86 -14.09
CA PRO A 144 0.32 -13.35 -12.74
C PRO A 144 1.46 -12.32 -12.64
N MET A 145 2.06 -11.88 -13.75
CA MET A 145 3.19 -10.96 -13.79
C MET A 145 2.73 -9.49 -13.65
N VAL A 146 1.90 -9.23 -12.67
CA VAL A 146 1.27 -7.94 -12.37
C VAL A 146 1.70 -7.41 -11.00
N THR A 147 1.36 -6.15 -10.71
CA THR A 147 1.43 -5.62 -9.34
C THR A 147 0.15 -5.95 -8.58
N SER A 148 0.16 -5.78 -7.27
CA SER A 148 -1.03 -6.00 -6.43
C SER A 148 -1.95 -4.77 -6.34
N SER A 149 -1.50 -3.62 -6.82
CA SER A 149 -2.29 -2.38 -6.87
C SER A 149 -2.99 -2.22 -8.21
N SER A 150 -4.16 -1.57 -8.23
CA SER A 150 -4.78 -1.15 -9.49
C SER A 150 -3.99 -0.01 -10.11
N THR A 151 -3.60 -0.17 -11.38
CA THR A 151 -2.77 0.79 -12.12
C THR A 151 -3.58 1.62 -13.12
N LEU A 152 -4.87 1.33 -13.26
CA LEU A 152 -5.75 2.02 -14.18
C LEU A 152 -6.20 3.39 -13.65
N ALA A 153 -6.38 4.35 -14.54
CA ALA A 153 -6.74 5.72 -14.20
C ALA A 153 -8.05 5.84 -13.36
N ALA A 154 -8.98 4.90 -13.56
CA ALA A 154 -10.22 4.85 -12.78
C ALA A 154 -9.99 4.71 -11.27
N TYR A 155 -8.91 4.06 -10.86
CA TYR A 155 -8.55 3.94 -9.44
C TYR A 155 -8.18 5.28 -8.81
N GLY A 156 -7.79 6.27 -9.59
CA GLY A 156 -7.49 7.61 -9.11
C GLY A 156 -8.64 8.23 -8.30
N ALA A 157 -9.88 8.03 -8.75
CA ALA A 157 -11.06 8.49 -8.01
C ALA A 157 -11.21 7.76 -6.67
N ILE A 158 -11.00 6.43 -6.65
CA ILE A 158 -11.09 5.61 -5.44
C ILE A 158 -9.98 6.00 -4.45
N GLY A 159 -8.74 6.09 -4.93
CA GLY A 159 -7.59 6.42 -4.09
C GLY A 159 -7.64 7.83 -3.52
N ALA A 160 -8.17 8.80 -4.27
CA ALA A 160 -8.35 10.17 -3.82
C ALA A 160 -9.64 10.39 -3.00
N GLY A 161 -10.58 9.44 -3.01
CA GLY A 161 -11.87 9.59 -2.34
C GLY A 161 -12.78 10.65 -2.97
N ILE A 162 -12.69 10.84 -4.29
CA ILE A 162 -13.51 11.81 -5.05
C ILE A 162 -14.47 11.08 -5.99
N PRO A 163 -15.58 11.72 -6.39
CA PRO A 163 -16.48 11.11 -7.37
C PRO A 163 -15.80 10.87 -8.72
N PRO A 164 -16.01 9.73 -9.40
CA PRO A 164 -15.34 9.42 -10.66
C PRO A 164 -15.67 10.39 -11.79
N TYR A 165 -16.84 11.06 -11.78
CA TYR A 165 -17.21 12.07 -12.77
C TYR A 165 -16.40 13.38 -12.65
N GLU A 166 -15.59 13.54 -11.59
CA GLU A 166 -14.65 14.66 -11.44
C GLU A 166 -13.35 14.45 -12.21
N ILE A 167 -13.06 13.25 -12.70
CA ILE A 167 -11.93 13.02 -13.59
C ILE A 167 -12.32 13.52 -14.99
N LYS A 168 -11.81 14.68 -15.37
CA LYS A 168 -12.15 15.35 -16.65
C LYS A 168 -11.22 14.97 -17.80
N LYS A 169 -10.00 14.55 -17.49
CA LYS A 169 -8.97 14.24 -18.48
C LYS A 169 -8.06 13.13 -17.98
N ILE A 170 -7.80 12.16 -18.85
CA ILE A 170 -6.83 11.10 -18.59
C ILE A 170 -5.67 11.28 -19.58
N VAL A 171 -4.46 11.32 -19.06
CA VAL A 171 -3.22 11.40 -19.84
C VAL A 171 -2.42 10.14 -19.57
N THR A 172 -2.10 9.41 -20.63
CA THR A 172 -1.26 8.21 -20.57
C THR A 172 0.14 8.52 -21.09
N VAL A 173 1.15 8.22 -20.28
CA VAL A 173 2.54 8.31 -20.67
C VAL A 173 3.02 6.92 -21.05
N CYS A 174 3.47 6.76 -22.30
CA CYS A 174 3.95 5.48 -22.83
C CYS A 174 5.43 5.58 -23.20
N LYS A 175 6.16 4.50 -22.97
CA LYS A 175 7.51 4.34 -23.53
C LYS A 175 7.41 3.93 -25.01
N ALA A 176 8.41 4.28 -25.79
CA ALA A 176 8.53 3.83 -27.18
C ALA A 176 8.95 2.35 -27.30
N TYR A 177 9.27 1.70 -26.20
CA TYR A 177 9.65 0.28 -26.12
C TYR A 177 9.03 -0.33 -24.85
N SER A 178 8.83 -1.64 -24.86
CA SER A 178 8.38 -2.35 -23.67
C SER A 178 9.48 -2.39 -22.61
N SER A 179 9.13 -2.12 -21.37
CA SER A 179 10.01 -2.34 -20.23
C SER A 179 9.20 -2.67 -18.98
N ALA A 180 9.68 -3.63 -18.22
CA ALA A 180 9.09 -4.01 -16.95
C ALA A 180 10.19 -4.33 -15.95
N VAL A 181 9.89 -4.15 -14.65
CA VAL A 181 10.66 -4.73 -13.56
C VAL A 181 10.04 -6.10 -13.28
N GLY A 182 10.90 -7.12 -13.11
CA GLY A 182 10.46 -8.48 -12.86
C GLY A 182 10.33 -9.33 -14.12
N ALA A 183 9.82 -10.54 -13.94
CA ALA A 183 9.54 -11.49 -15.03
C ALA A 183 8.23 -11.10 -15.76
N GLY A 184 8.11 -11.59 -16.98
CA GLY A 184 6.94 -11.39 -17.84
C GLY A 184 7.20 -10.38 -18.97
N GLU A 185 7.04 -10.85 -20.20
CA GLU A 185 7.07 -10.07 -21.43
C GLU A 185 5.63 -9.77 -21.91
#